data_f351029b7a71d0dc33b3916c5dd6a845
#
_entry.id   f351029b7a71d0dc33b3916c5dd6a845
#
_cell.length_a   1.000
_cell.length_b   1.000
_cell.length_c   1.000
_cell.angle_alpha   90.00
_cell.angle_beta   90.00
_cell.angle_gamma   90.00
#
_symmetry.space_group_name_H-M   'P 1'
#
loop_
_entity.id
_entity.type
_entity.pdbx_description
1 polymer ?
#
loop_
_entity_poly.entity_id
_entity_poly.type
_entity_poly.pdbx_seq_one_letter_code
_entity_poly.pdbx_strand_id
1 'polypeptide(L)'
;EIHPFNAVTVDTVRSFDPKGIIFSGGPASVTEATTPRAPVELFKMNLPIFGICYGEQTMVAQLGGEVTLSDHREFGRAHVDVIGDCVIFEGVWKTGERHQVWMSHGDRIDQLPDGFRAIASTESAPYAAIANDDKQFYAVQFHPEVVHTPDGAKIISNFTHTVCGCGGDWTM
;
A
#
# COMPACT_ATOMS: atom_id res chain seq x y z
N GLU A 1 -8.02 -11.91 -9.18
CA GLU A 1 -7.22 -13.13 -8.98
C GLU A 1 -6.05 -12.88 -8.04
N ILE A 2 -5.53 -13.93 -7.40
CA ILE A 2 -4.35 -13.91 -6.54
C ILE A 2 -3.24 -14.71 -7.21
N HIS A 3 -2.09 -14.09 -7.37
CA HIS A 3 -0.91 -14.73 -7.98
C HIS A 3 0.28 -14.69 -7.02
N PRO A 4 1.06 -15.77 -6.87
CA PRO A 4 2.31 -15.76 -6.13
C PRO A 4 3.30 -14.80 -6.80
N PHE A 5 4.06 -14.03 -6.01
CA PHE A 5 4.99 -13.01 -6.51
C PHE A 5 6.01 -13.58 -7.53
N ASN A 6 6.43 -14.82 -7.36
CA ASN A 6 7.41 -15.51 -8.23
C ASN A 6 6.80 -16.07 -9.52
N ALA A 7 5.48 -16.04 -9.67
CA ALA A 7 4.78 -16.48 -10.88
C ALA A 7 4.28 -15.30 -11.74
N VAL A 8 4.35 -14.07 -11.23
CA VAL A 8 3.88 -12.87 -11.94
C VAL A 8 4.95 -12.38 -12.90
N THR A 9 4.59 -12.24 -14.16
CA THR A 9 5.38 -11.58 -15.21
C THR A 9 4.58 -10.43 -15.81
N VAL A 10 5.25 -9.53 -16.52
CA VAL A 10 4.57 -8.46 -17.26
C VAL A 10 3.55 -9.02 -18.27
N ASP A 11 3.91 -10.13 -18.93
CA ASP A 11 3.05 -10.75 -19.94
C ASP A 11 1.81 -11.39 -19.32
N THR A 12 1.93 -12.01 -18.14
CA THR A 12 0.76 -12.53 -17.41
C THR A 12 -0.19 -11.40 -17.01
N VAL A 13 0.34 -10.28 -16.53
CA VAL A 13 -0.47 -9.11 -16.17
C VAL A 13 -1.15 -8.51 -17.41
N ARG A 14 -0.42 -8.34 -18.53
CA ARG A 14 -1.00 -7.84 -19.78
C ARG A 14 -2.11 -8.75 -20.32
N SER A 15 -1.90 -10.06 -20.26
CA SER A 15 -2.88 -11.04 -20.75
C SER A 15 -4.14 -11.08 -19.88
N PHE A 16 -4.01 -10.82 -18.60
CA PHE A 16 -5.13 -10.75 -17.65
C PHE A 16 -5.92 -9.45 -17.78
N ASP A 17 -5.27 -8.36 -18.23
CA ASP A 17 -5.83 -7.02 -18.42
C ASP A 17 -6.55 -6.49 -17.15
N PRO A 18 -5.85 -6.39 -16.00
CA PRO A 18 -6.46 -5.96 -14.75
C PRO A 18 -6.77 -4.45 -14.77
N LYS A 19 -7.72 -4.03 -13.97
CA LYS A 19 -8.03 -2.61 -13.73
C LYS A 19 -7.12 -1.96 -12.68
N GLY A 20 -6.38 -2.76 -11.92
CA GLY A 20 -5.42 -2.33 -10.92
C GLY A 20 -4.70 -3.50 -10.28
N ILE A 21 -3.67 -3.20 -9.49
CA ILE A 21 -2.80 -4.19 -8.85
C ILE A 21 -2.74 -3.91 -7.36
N ILE A 22 -2.82 -4.96 -6.53
CA ILE A 22 -2.57 -4.88 -5.10
C ILE A 22 -1.29 -5.67 -4.79
N PHE A 23 -0.29 -5.02 -4.23
CA PHE A 23 0.87 -5.66 -3.63
C PHE A 23 0.56 -5.95 -2.17
N SER A 24 0.40 -7.22 -1.84
CA SER A 24 0.06 -7.64 -0.49
C SER A 24 1.24 -7.53 0.49
N GLY A 25 0.93 -7.64 1.78
CA GLY A 25 1.92 -7.79 2.84
C GLY A 25 2.72 -9.09 2.72
N GLY A 26 3.81 -9.17 3.47
CA GLY A 26 4.68 -10.35 3.52
C GLY A 26 5.66 -10.27 4.69
N PRO A 27 6.24 -11.41 5.10
CA PRO A 27 7.12 -11.48 6.27
C PRO A 27 8.58 -11.06 5.99
N ALA A 28 8.93 -10.78 4.73
CA ALA A 28 10.28 -10.44 4.32
C ALA A 28 10.61 -8.97 4.63
N SER A 29 11.90 -8.64 4.68
CA SER A 29 12.39 -7.26 4.73
C SER A 29 12.89 -6.83 3.36
N VAL A 30 12.52 -5.63 2.91
CA VAL A 30 13.00 -5.08 1.64
C VAL A 30 14.49 -4.68 1.69
N THR A 31 15.07 -4.62 2.87
CA THR A 31 16.50 -4.32 3.05
C THR A 31 17.40 -5.51 2.73
N GLU A 32 16.83 -6.71 2.66
CA GLU A 32 17.57 -7.93 2.29
C GLU A 32 17.63 -8.12 0.77
N ALA A 33 18.76 -8.61 0.26
CA ALA A 33 19.04 -8.67 -1.18
C ALA A 33 18.18 -9.68 -1.97
N THR A 34 17.68 -10.74 -1.32
CA THR A 34 16.97 -11.86 -1.96
C THR A 34 15.49 -11.91 -1.66
N THR A 35 14.87 -10.78 -1.40
CA THR A 35 13.47 -10.70 -1.01
C THR A 35 12.55 -10.42 -2.20
N PRO A 36 11.26 -10.73 -2.12
CA PRO A 36 10.29 -10.55 -3.19
C PRO A 36 10.30 -9.13 -3.76
N ARG A 37 10.34 -9.02 -5.09
CA ARG A 37 10.22 -7.73 -5.81
C ARG A 37 9.19 -7.86 -6.91
N ALA A 38 8.50 -6.76 -7.18
CA ALA A 38 7.63 -6.68 -8.34
C ALA A 38 8.49 -6.52 -9.62
N PRO A 39 8.07 -7.08 -10.77
CA PRO A 39 8.66 -6.68 -12.04
C PRO A 39 8.57 -5.16 -12.21
N VAL A 40 9.72 -4.50 -12.44
CA VAL A 40 9.81 -3.02 -12.44
C VAL A 40 8.94 -2.39 -13.54
N GLU A 41 8.67 -3.12 -14.60
CA GLU A 41 7.81 -2.70 -15.70
C GLU A 41 6.36 -2.52 -15.28
N LEU A 42 5.88 -3.17 -14.21
CA LEU A 42 4.52 -3.01 -13.70
C LEU A 42 4.24 -1.56 -13.29
N PHE A 43 5.24 -0.85 -12.75
CA PHE A 43 5.14 0.57 -12.40
C PHE A 43 5.03 1.51 -13.62
N LYS A 44 5.19 0.98 -14.84
CA LYS A 44 5.11 1.72 -16.11
C LYS A 44 3.88 1.36 -16.94
N MET A 45 3.00 0.50 -16.42
CA MET A 45 1.82 0.02 -17.16
C MET A 45 0.62 0.98 -17.12
N ASN A 46 0.73 2.10 -16.41
CA ASN A 46 -0.37 3.04 -16.19
C ASN A 46 -1.60 2.38 -15.53
N LEU A 47 -1.36 1.43 -14.67
CA LEU A 47 -2.39 0.78 -13.85
C LEU A 47 -2.33 1.33 -12.43
N PRO A 48 -3.46 1.59 -11.78
CA PRO A 48 -3.50 1.89 -10.36
C PRO A 48 -2.82 0.79 -9.53
N ILE A 49 -2.03 1.18 -8.52
CA ILE A 49 -1.34 0.24 -7.63
C ILE A 49 -1.65 0.58 -6.18
N PHE A 50 -1.97 -0.44 -5.38
CA PHE A 50 -2.13 -0.32 -3.94
C PHE A 50 -1.15 -1.24 -3.21
N GLY A 51 -0.27 -0.67 -2.40
CA GLY A 51 0.69 -1.40 -1.58
C GLY A 51 0.22 -1.56 -0.13
N ILE A 52 0.32 -2.77 0.42
CA ILE A 52 -0.03 -3.08 1.81
C ILE A 52 1.23 -3.58 2.53
N CYS A 53 1.66 -2.91 3.59
CA CYS A 53 2.79 -3.30 4.45
C CYS A 53 4.06 -3.56 3.61
N TYR A 54 4.50 -4.80 3.43
CA TYR A 54 5.63 -5.15 2.55
C TYR A 54 5.44 -4.62 1.11
N GLY A 55 4.19 -4.60 0.61
CA GLY A 55 3.86 -4.06 -0.71
C GLY A 55 4.14 -2.55 -0.82
N GLU A 56 3.89 -1.78 0.25
CA GLU A 56 4.28 -0.37 0.34
C GLU A 56 5.80 -0.21 0.30
N GLN A 57 6.50 -0.94 1.16
CA GLN A 57 7.96 -0.87 1.28
C GLN A 57 8.66 -1.25 -0.02
N THR A 58 8.19 -2.31 -0.68
CA THR A 58 8.70 -2.74 -1.99
C THR A 58 8.47 -1.68 -3.07
N MET A 59 7.29 -1.05 -3.10
CA MET A 59 6.99 0.02 -4.03
C MET A 59 7.92 1.22 -3.81
N VAL A 60 8.08 1.66 -2.56
CA VAL A 60 8.98 2.76 -2.20
C VAL A 60 10.43 2.46 -2.60
N ALA A 61 10.96 1.30 -2.22
CA ALA A 61 12.34 0.91 -2.52
C ALA A 61 12.61 0.81 -4.03
N GLN A 62 11.66 0.27 -4.81
CA GLN A 62 11.82 0.12 -6.25
C GLN A 62 11.63 1.42 -7.05
N LEU A 63 10.96 2.41 -6.49
CA LEU A 63 10.74 3.72 -7.12
C LEU A 63 11.77 4.78 -6.69
N GLY A 64 12.78 4.40 -5.90
CA GLY A 64 13.90 5.26 -5.54
C GLY A 64 13.76 5.98 -4.19
N GLY A 65 12.83 5.56 -3.35
CA GLY A 65 12.77 5.94 -1.95
C GLY A 65 13.72 5.10 -1.09
N GLU A 66 13.76 5.37 0.21
CA GLU A 66 14.63 4.71 1.16
C GLU A 66 13.80 3.98 2.24
N VAL A 67 14.13 2.71 2.48
CA VAL A 67 13.55 1.88 3.52
C VAL A 67 14.67 1.31 4.37
N THR A 68 14.57 1.43 5.68
CA THR A 68 15.57 0.94 6.63
C THR A 68 14.97 0.00 7.67
N LEU A 69 15.81 -0.78 8.32
CA LEU A 69 15.42 -1.51 9.53
C LEU A 69 15.10 -0.50 10.64
N SER A 70 13.93 -0.62 11.24
CA SER A 70 13.54 0.24 12.36
C SER A 70 13.97 -0.37 13.69
N ASP A 71 14.51 0.49 14.56
CA ASP A 71 14.75 0.15 15.98
C ASP A 71 13.43 0.05 16.77
N HIS A 72 12.37 0.67 16.25
CA HIS A 72 11.02 0.65 16.81
C HIS A 72 10.09 -0.16 15.91
N ARG A 73 10.01 -1.47 16.22
CA ARG A 73 9.08 -2.37 15.52
C ARG A 73 7.66 -2.15 16.02
N GLU A 74 6.70 -2.02 15.11
CA GLU A 74 5.28 -1.90 15.46
C GLU A 74 4.55 -3.21 15.17
N PHE A 75 4.02 -3.83 16.23
CA PHE A 75 3.18 -5.02 16.12
C PHE A 75 1.92 -4.84 16.96
N GLY A 76 0.76 -5.05 16.34
CA GLY A 76 -0.53 -4.98 17.01
C GLY A 76 -1.29 -3.70 16.72
N ARG A 77 -2.11 -3.30 17.70
CA ARG A 77 -2.97 -2.13 17.58
C ARG A 77 -2.17 -0.84 17.66
N ALA A 78 -2.31 0.00 16.65
CA ALA A 78 -1.76 1.34 16.59
C ALA A 78 -2.83 2.35 16.18
N HIS A 79 -2.47 3.63 16.18
CA HIS A 79 -3.34 4.71 15.70
C HIS A 79 -2.57 5.56 14.69
N VAL A 80 -3.18 5.80 13.55
CA VAL A 80 -2.66 6.73 12.54
C VAL A 80 -3.36 8.07 12.67
N ASP A 81 -2.58 9.14 12.51
CA ASP A 81 -3.06 10.49 12.35
C ASP A 81 -3.18 10.79 10.84
N VAL A 82 -4.37 11.12 10.37
CA VAL A 82 -4.61 11.48 8.96
C VAL A 82 -4.11 12.89 8.73
N ILE A 83 -3.13 13.05 7.85
CA ILE A 83 -2.43 14.32 7.60
C ILE A 83 -2.67 14.92 6.22
N GLY A 84 -3.40 14.19 5.35
CA GLY A 84 -3.74 14.66 4.01
C GLY A 84 -4.97 13.97 3.44
N ASP A 85 -5.71 14.70 2.62
CA ASP A 85 -6.87 14.16 1.91
C ASP A 85 -6.38 13.21 0.81
N CYS A 86 -7.14 12.14 0.57
CA CYS A 86 -6.81 11.14 -0.45
C CYS A 86 -8.07 10.39 -0.88
N VAL A 87 -8.17 10.03 -2.15
CA VAL A 87 -9.31 9.27 -2.69
C VAL A 87 -9.55 7.95 -1.98
N ILE A 88 -8.51 7.25 -1.49
CA ILE A 88 -8.69 6.01 -0.73
C ILE A 88 -9.29 6.23 0.67
N PHE A 89 -9.29 7.47 1.18
CA PHE A 89 -9.89 7.86 2.45
C PHE A 89 -11.25 8.55 2.27
N GLU A 90 -11.69 8.78 1.05
CA GLU A 90 -12.95 9.51 0.78
C GLU A 90 -14.16 8.82 1.42
N GLY A 91 -14.94 9.60 2.20
CA GLY A 91 -16.09 9.10 2.94
C GLY A 91 -15.77 8.15 4.10
N VAL A 92 -14.48 7.96 4.42
CA VAL A 92 -14.00 7.06 5.48
C VAL A 92 -13.25 7.84 6.55
N TRP A 93 -12.18 8.53 6.18
CA TRP A 93 -11.32 9.29 7.08
C TRP A 93 -11.13 10.72 6.57
N LYS A 94 -10.96 11.68 7.48
CA LYS A 94 -10.71 13.09 7.16
C LYS A 94 -9.39 13.55 7.75
N THR A 95 -8.77 14.50 7.08
CA THR A 95 -7.57 15.17 7.59
C THR A 95 -7.80 15.73 9.00
N GLY A 96 -6.89 15.42 9.92
CA GLY A 96 -6.96 15.76 11.34
C GLY A 96 -7.63 14.72 12.23
N GLU A 97 -8.20 13.67 11.68
CA GLU A 97 -8.75 12.54 12.44
C GLU A 97 -7.67 11.52 12.82
N ARG A 98 -7.96 10.74 13.85
CA ARG A 98 -7.11 9.66 14.35
C ARG A 98 -7.88 8.35 14.37
N HIS A 99 -7.33 7.32 13.71
CA HIS A 99 -8.00 6.05 13.52
C HIS A 99 -7.17 4.85 13.96
N GLN A 100 -7.85 3.83 14.50
CA GLN A 100 -7.22 2.57 14.87
C GLN A 100 -6.87 1.75 13.63
N VAL A 101 -5.66 1.20 13.62
CA VAL A 101 -5.17 0.28 12.59
C VAL A 101 -4.40 -0.88 13.22
N TRP A 102 -4.09 -1.90 12.43
CA TRP A 102 -3.22 -3.00 12.81
C TRP A 102 -1.88 -2.88 12.10
N MET A 103 -0.81 -2.77 12.87
CA MET A 103 0.57 -2.73 12.38
C MET A 103 1.25 -4.09 12.54
N SER A 104 2.13 -4.44 11.61
CA SER A 104 2.98 -5.63 11.69
C SER A 104 4.22 -5.45 10.81
N HIS A 105 5.15 -4.58 11.25
CA HIS A 105 6.35 -4.27 10.47
C HIS A 105 7.59 -4.04 11.34
N GLY A 106 8.75 -4.40 10.76
CA GLY A 106 10.06 -4.14 11.34
C GLY A 106 10.91 -3.16 10.52
N ASP A 107 10.52 -2.89 9.27
CA ASP A 107 11.17 -1.91 8.41
C ASP A 107 10.35 -0.60 8.42
N ARG A 108 11.03 0.52 8.16
CA ARG A 108 10.45 1.85 8.10
C ARG A 108 10.88 2.57 6.83
N ILE A 109 9.97 3.34 6.25
CA ILE A 109 10.27 4.25 5.16
C ILE A 109 10.88 5.51 5.78
N ASP A 110 12.08 5.87 5.31
CA ASP A 110 12.80 7.09 5.72
C ASP A 110 12.71 8.18 4.66
N GLN A 111 12.60 7.82 3.38
CA GLN A 111 12.44 8.78 2.29
C GLN A 111 11.44 8.27 1.25
N LEU A 112 10.51 9.14 0.86
CA LEU A 112 9.56 8.86 -0.22
C LEU A 112 10.22 9.01 -1.60
N PRO A 113 9.77 8.23 -2.59
CA PRO A 113 10.12 8.49 -3.99
C PRO A 113 9.52 9.82 -4.49
N ASP A 114 10.09 10.36 -5.55
CA ASP A 114 9.59 11.58 -6.20
C ASP A 114 8.11 11.48 -6.58
N GLY A 115 7.36 12.53 -6.27
CA GLY A 115 5.94 12.66 -6.56
C GLY A 115 5.02 11.98 -5.54
N PHE A 116 5.56 11.31 -4.52
CA PHE A 116 4.77 10.79 -3.41
C PHE A 116 4.65 11.81 -2.29
N ARG A 117 3.54 11.71 -1.56
CA ARG A 117 3.27 12.49 -0.34
C ARG A 117 2.74 11.59 0.76
N ALA A 118 3.00 11.95 2.01
CA ALA A 118 2.38 11.30 3.16
C ALA A 118 0.91 11.74 3.28
N ILE A 119 0.02 10.80 3.59
CA ILE A 119 -1.40 11.03 3.84
C ILE A 119 -1.85 10.57 5.22
N ALA A 120 -1.06 9.70 5.88
CA ALA A 120 -1.22 9.39 7.30
C ALA A 120 0.14 9.05 7.93
N SER A 121 0.27 9.24 9.24
CA SER A 121 1.49 8.99 10.00
C SER A 121 1.19 8.37 11.37
N THR A 122 2.18 7.70 11.95
CA THR A 122 2.25 7.37 13.38
C THR A 122 3.48 8.03 13.99
N GLU A 123 3.66 7.90 15.31
CA GLU A 123 4.85 8.39 16.00
C GLU A 123 6.15 7.73 15.47
N SER A 124 6.10 6.44 15.13
CA SER A 124 7.24 5.64 14.65
C SER A 124 7.29 5.44 13.14
N ALA A 125 6.18 5.65 12.42
CA ALA A 125 6.08 5.54 10.97
C ALA A 125 5.54 6.84 10.35
N PRO A 126 6.43 7.79 9.99
CA PRO A 126 6.02 9.09 9.42
C PRO A 126 5.28 8.95 8.08
N TYR A 127 5.44 7.82 7.43
CA TYR A 127 4.82 7.47 6.15
C TYR A 127 3.92 6.23 6.30
N ALA A 128 3.01 6.26 7.30
CA ALA A 128 2.07 5.16 7.55
C ALA A 128 1.03 4.97 6.45
N ALA A 129 0.82 5.98 5.62
CA ALA A 129 0.11 5.90 4.35
C ALA A 129 0.63 6.97 3.39
N ILE A 130 0.76 6.62 2.12
CA ILE A 130 1.33 7.47 1.07
C ILE A 130 0.49 7.44 -0.20
N ALA A 131 0.60 8.50 -1.00
CA ALA A 131 -0.10 8.64 -2.27
C ALA A 131 0.77 9.33 -3.32
N ASN A 132 0.64 8.88 -4.56
CA ASN A 132 1.02 9.58 -5.78
C ASN A 132 -0.22 9.62 -6.67
N ASP A 133 -0.95 10.74 -6.62
CA ASP A 133 -2.24 10.88 -7.29
C ASP A 133 -2.10 10.86 -8.83
N ASP A 134 -1.01 11.40 -9.37
CA ASP A 134 -0.74 11.44 -10.82
C ASP A 134 -0.60 10.03 -11.40
N LYS A 135 0.03 9.11 -10.65
CA LYS A 135 0.22 7.71 -11.05
C LYS A 135 -0.89 6.79 -10.56
N GLN A 136 -1.78 7.27 -9.70
CA GLN A 136 -2.76 6.46 -8.97
C GLN A 136 -2.08 5.34 -8.15
N PHE A 137 -0.96 5.66 -7.52
CA PHE A 137 -0.24 4.76 -6.62
C PHE A 137 -0.52 5.16 -5.19
N TYR A 138 -1.04 4.23 -4.42
CA TYR A 138 -1.39 4.41 -3.02
C TYR A 138 -0.78 3.29 -2.21
N ALA A 139 -0.42 3.56 -0.96
CA ALA A 139 0.03 2.48 -0.10
C ALA A 139 -0.18 2.79 1.38
N VAL A 140 -0.21 1.73 2.17
CA VAL A 140 -0.39 1.79 3.62
C VAL A 140 0.56 0.82 4.31
N GLN A 141 1.18 1.24 5.41
CA GLN A 141 2.04 0.41 6.23
C GLN A 141 1.23 -0.55 7.11
N PHE A 142 0.02 -0.18 7.48
CA PHE A 142 -0.89 -1.02 8.26
C PHE A 142 -1.62 -2.05 7.38
N HIS A 143 -2.33 -2.96 8.04
CA HIS A 143 -3.09 -4.03 7.39
C HIS A 143 -4.59 -3.67 7.32
N PRO A 144 -5.10 -3.14 6.19
CA PRO A 144 -6.51 -2.83 6.02
C PRO A 144 -7.39 -4.06 5.84
N GLU A 145 -6.80 -5.20 5.48
CA GLU A 145 -7.50 -6.47 5.22
C GLU A 145 -7.90 -7.22 6.48
N VAL A 146 -7.36 -6.83 7.65
CA VAL A 146 -7.65 -7.53 8.90
C VAL A 146 -8.74 -6.84 9.71
N VAL A 147 -9.50 -7.60 10.49
CA VAL A 147 -10.62 -7.11 11.32
C VAL A 147 -10.21 -6.07 12.37
N HIS A 148 -8.93 -6.01 12.71
CA HIS A 148 -8.38 -5.07 13.69
C HIS A 148 -8.17 -3.64 13.14
N THR A 149 -8.35 -3.47 11.82
CA THR A 149 -8.46 -2.16 11.16
C THR A 149 -9.93 -1.95 10.78
N PRO A 150 -10.75 -1.29 11.63
CA PRO A 150 -12.21 -1.27 11.49
C PRO A 150 -12.72 -0.74 10.14
N ASP A 151 -12.03 0.27 9.58
CA ASP A 151 -12.42 0.88 8.31
C ASP A 151 -11.65 0.34 7.10
N GLY A 152 -10.78 -0.66 7.31
CA GLY A 152 -9.89 -1.16 6.27
C GLY A 152 -10.60 -1.66 5.02
N ALA A 153 -11.72 -2.37 5.18
CA ALA A 153 -12.53 -2.83 4.05
C ALA A 153 -13.05 -1.67 3.18
N LYS A 154 -13.37 -0.51 3.75
CA LYS A 154 -13.82 0.68 3.01
C LYS A 154 -12.67 1.30 2.23
N ILE A 155 -11.46 1.34 2.82
CA ILE A 155 -10.25 1.83 2.16
C ILE A 155 -9.95 0.97 0.92
N ILE A 156 -9.98 -0.36 1.06
CA ILE A 156 -9.80 -1.29 -0.06
C ILE A 156 -10.92 -1.10 -1.10
N SER A 157 -12.17 -0.90 -0.65
CA SER A 157 -13.30 -0.63 -1.53
C SER A 157 -13.12 0.66 -2.34
N ASN A 158 -12.63 1.74 -1.74
CA ASN A 158 -12.34 2.98 -2.45
C ASN A 158 -11.26 2.76 -3.51
N PHE A 159 -10.19 2.02 -3.21
CA PHE A 159 -9.21 1.67 -4.22
C PHE A 159 -9.82 0.85 -5.35
N THR A 160 -10.52 -0.24 -5.06
CA THR A 160 -11.03 -1.16 -6.08
C THR A 160 -12.17 -0.55 -6.91
N HIS A 161 -13.10 0.16 -6.29
CA HIS A 161 -14.27 0.68 -6.99
C HIS A 161 -14.09 2.10 -7.49
N THR A 162 -13.53 3.00 -6.68
CA THR A 162 -13.40 4.42 -7.06
C THR A 162 -12.16 4.63 -7.94
N VAL A 163 -11.00 4.10 -7.53
CA VAL A 163 -9.75 4.29 -8.30
C VAL A 163 -9.70 3.37 -9.51
N CYS A 164 -9.90 2.06 -9.32
CA CYS A 164 -9.80 1.09 -10.40
C CYS A 164 -11.08 0.98 -11.26
N GLY A 165 -12.21 1.53 -10.81
CA GLY A 165 -13.48 1.43 -11.53
C GLY A 165 -14.01 0.00 -11.67
N CYS A 166 -13.71 -0.89 -10.71
CA CYS A 166 -14.26 -2.24 -10.70
C CYS A 166 -15.76 -2.20 -10.38
N GLY A 167 -16.56 -2.97 -11.11
CA GLY A 167 -17.99 -3.17 -10.81
C GLY A 167 -18.18 -4.01 -9.55
N GLY A 168 -19.39 -3.97 -8.97
CA GLY A 168 -19.79 -4.83 -7.86
C GLY A 168 -20.57 -6.09 -8.30
N ASP A 169 -20.34 -6.52 -9.52
CA ASP A 169 -21.08 -7.59 -10.21
C ASP A 169 -20.54 -9.01 -9.92
N TRP A 170 -19.41 -9.13 -9.24
CA TRP A 170 -18.88 -10.40 -8.80
C TRP A 170 -19.48 -10.80 -7.45
N THR A 171 -20.18 -11.92 -7.41
CA THR A 171 -20.73 -12.55 -6.19
C THR A 171 -20.15 -13.94 -6.04
N MET A 172 -19.81 -14.33 -4.80
CA MET A 172 -19.40 -15.71 -4.47
C MET A 172 -20.61 -16.65 -4.51
#